data_b5ffcfb598e817e2ccff621389891e49
#
_entry.id   b5ffcfb598e817e2ccff621389891e49
#
_cell.length_a   1.000
_cell.length_b   1.000
_cell.length_c   1.000
_cell.angle_alpha   90.00
_cell.angle_beta   90.00
_cell.angle_gamma   90.00
#
_symmetry.space_group_name_H-M   'P 1'
#
loop_
_entity.id
_entity.type
_entity.pdbx_description
1 polymer ?
#
loop_
_entity_poly.entity_id
_entity_poly.type
_entity_poly.pdbx_seq_one_letter_code
_entity_poly.pdbx_strand_id
1 'polypeptide(L)'
;MKNLVLLVVLVTAFAALPLGAGWIKAYGGEKDESGRVIQETSDDGYVVFGNIVSPAGSSDIWLLKTDANGDTQWTKTYGGEALAYCYSGQQTADGGYILAGYTEGAGAGAEDIWLIKTDPEGDTQWTKTYGGYGYDEAYSIQQTDDGGYIVTGTHDGFTDPWSGDMWLLKTDSDGDTLWTKTWAAENPTMGDVGYNVRQTSDGGYIIACYADYSQTTRNGILVMKTDNKGDTVWTYRDTIWFMECVAQTSDDAYVATGFNNHDLFLIKLNPTGSLLWKKCLGDARQDYRDFGWCVQESPDGGCVVAGQYSCYQKADYSLEGGDAWLLKFDSDGDTSWTRTYGSNPQIDEAYWVQPTSDGGYILTGSTETWASAGSDLFLMKTDSEGFIDAVEEEPIVDSRVNWQIISPVGQKIVLRYSDRPDGFYAEIFDAAGRKVDEVRSTSQSGTITWGECYGPGVYFIKPEWDNAAPQKVVLIR
;
A
#
# COMPACT_ATOMS: atom_id res chain seq x y z
N MET A 1 -58.97 33.05 20.96
CA MET A 1 -58.44 31.90 20.19
C MET A 1 -56.95 32.06 20.06
N LYS A 2 -56.18 31.33 20.85
CA LYS A 2 -54.72 31.38 20.83
C LYS A 2 -54.24 30.23 19.93
N ASN A 3 -53.60 30.57 18.79
CA ASN A 3 -52.98 29.60 17.91
C ASN A 3 -51.71 29.04 18.55
N LEU A 4 -51.76 27.78 18.87
CA LEU A 4 -50.56 26.98 19.31
C LEU A 4 -49.82 26.53 18.04
N VAL A 5 -48.64 27.08 17.78
CA VAL A 5 -47.75 26.59 16.72
C VAL A 5 -46.94 25.46 17.30
N LEU A 6 -47.23 24.26 16.82
CA LEU A 6 -46.49 23.04 17.20
C LEU A 6 -45.19 23.02 16.34
N LEU A 7 -44.04 23.29 17.00
CA LEU A 7 -42.72 23.16 16.37
C LEU A 7 -42.34 21.66 16.42
N VAL A 8 -42.47 20.98 15.28
CA VAL A 8 -41.92 19.61 15.13
C VAL A 8 -40.43 19.72 14.84
N VAL A 9 -39.59 19.45 15.84
CA VAL A 9 -38.17 19.26 15.67
C VAL A 9 -37.97 17.85 15.14
N LEU A 10 -37.66 17.73 13.84
CA LEU A 10 -37.18 16.48 13.24
C LEU A 10 -35.75 16.27 13.73
N VAL A 11 -35.56 15.42 14.75
CA VAL A 11 -34.25 14.87 15.08
C VAL A 11 -33.97 13.79 14.05
N THR A 12 -33.23 14.13 12.99
CA THR A 12 -32.60 13.11 12.16
C THR A 12 -31.51 12.46 12.99
N ALA A 13 -31.80 11.28 13.54
CA ALA A 13 -30.77 10.39 14.05
C ALA A 13 -29.92 9.99 12.83
N PHE A 14 -28.73 10.57 12.69
CA PHE A 14 -27.68 9.93 11.91
C PHE A 14 -27.37 8.62 12.64
N ALA A 15 -27.87 7.52 12.11
CA ALA A 15 -27.31 6.22 12.43
C ALA A 15 -25.84 6.30 12.00
N ALA A 16 -24.91 6.33 12.96
CA ALA A 16 -23.52 6.06 12.67
C ALA A 16 -23.52 4.68 12.01
N LEU A 17 -23.19 4.62 10.73
CA LEU A 17 -22.86 3.36 10.08
C LEU A 17 -21.77 2.72 10.96
N PRO A 18 -21.82 1.42 11.26
CA PRO A 18 -20.71 0.77 11.92
C PRO A 18 -19.47 1.08 11.07
N LEU A 19 -18.44 1.67 11.69
CA LEU A 19 -17.12 1.80 11.11
C LEU A 19 -16.78 0.39 10.62
N GLY A 20 -16.56 0.24 9.31
CA GLY A 20 -16.34 -1.06 8.70
C GLY A 20 -15.17 -1.74 9.39
N ALA A 21 -15.37 -2.98 9.80
CA ALA A 21 -14.31 -3.79 10.39
C ALA A 21 -13.17 -3.89 9.39
N GLY A 22 -11.93 -3.60 9.82
CA GLY A 22 -10.74 -3.81 9.00
C GLY A 22 -10.55 -5.32 8.78
N TRP A 23 -9.95 -5.69 7.66
CA TRP A 23 -9.67 -7.08 7.31
C TRP A 23 -8.37 -7.21 6.51
N ILE A 24 -7.82 -8.42 6.45
CA ILE A 24 -6.72 -8.78 5.57
C ILE A 24 -7.04 -10.05 4.83
N LYS A 25 -6.68 -10.10 3.54
CA LYS A 25 -6.79 -11.30 2.70
C LYS A 25 -5.55 -11.42 1.82
N ALA A 26 -5.08 -12.65 1.64
CA ALA A 26 -4.03 -12.99 0.71
C ALA A 26 -4.63 -13.68 -0.53
N TYR A 27 -4.08 -13.40 -1.67
CA TYR A 27 -4.50 -13.95 -2.97
C TYR A 27 -3.27 -14.42 -3.71
N GLY A 28 -3.26 -15.69 -4.06
CA GLY A 28 -2.13 -16.31 -4.74
C GLY A 28 -2.22 -17.81 -4.70
N GLY A 29 -1.09 -18.46 -4.91
CA GLY A 29 -1.02 -19.91 -5.03
C GLY A 29 0.27 -20.52 -4.50
N GLU A 30 0.93 -21.35 -5.32
CA GLU A 30 2.20 -21.98 -4.96
C GLU A 30 3.43 -21.17 -5.37
N LYS A 31 3.24 -20.01 -5.99
CA LYS A 31 4.29 -19.15 -6.57
C LYS A 31 4.19 -17.75 -6.03
N ASP A 32 5.01 -16.83 -6.56
CA ASP A 32 5.09 -15.46 -6.08
C ASP A 32 4.08 -14.57 -6.83
N GLU A 33 3.24 -13.89 -6.06
CA GLU A 33 2.27 -12.90 -6.51
C GLU A 33 2.46 -11.59 -5.75
N SER A 34 2.12 -10.47 -6.40
CA SER A 34 2.23 -9.15 -5.77
C SER A 34 1.19 -8.16 -6.28
N GLY A 35 0.66 -7.32 -5.39
CA GLY A 35 -0.17 -6.17 -5.74
C GLY A 35 0.68 -4.91 -5.81
N ARG A 36 0.60 -4.15 -6.89
CA ARG A 36 1.38 -2.92 -7.10
C ARG A 36 0.59 -1.66 -6.81
N VAL A 37 -0.65 -1.61 -7.25
CA VAL A 37 -1.56 -0.49 -7.03
C VAL A 37 -2.92 -1.04 -6.64
N ILE A 38 -3.62 -0.35 -5.74
CA ILE A 38 -5.01 -0.62 -5.39
C ILE A 38 -5.84 0.64 -5.50
N GLN A 39 -7.08 0.49 -5.93
CA GLN A 39 -8.08 1.55 -5.92
C GLN A 39 -9.43 1.04 -5.39
N GLU A 40 -10.09 1.88 -4.58
CA GLU A 40 -11.52 1.76 -4.31
C GLU A 40 -12.29 2.10 -5.59
N THR A 41 -13.25 1.25 -5.95
CA THR A 41 -14.04 1.39 -7.17
C THR A 41 -15.42 1.98 -6.86
N SER A 42 -16.09 2.52 -7.86
CA SER A 42 -17.39 3.20 -7.70
C SER A 42 -18.55 2.31 -7.22
N ASP A 43 -18.33 0.99 -7.13
CA ASP A 43 -19.25 -0.02 -6.60
C ASP A 43 -18.88 -0.45 -5.16
N ASP A 44 -18.11 0.38 -4.45
CA ASP A 44 -17.59 0.16 -3.10
C ASP A 44 -16.67 -1.07 -2.96
N GLY A 45 -16.26 -1.70 -4.05
CA GLY A 45 -15.27 -2.78 -4.08
C GLY A 45 -13.86 -2.24 -4.31
N TYR A 46 -12.93 -3.14 -4.65
CA TYR A 46 -11.54 -2.79 -4.90
C TYR A 46 -11.04 -3.40 -6.20
N VAL A 47 -10.15 -2.71 -6.87
CA VAL A 47 -9.39 -3.25 -8.00
C VAL A 47 -7.90 -3.20 -7.68
N VAL A 48 -7.20 -4.29 -7.93
CA VAL A 48 -5.74 -4.42 -7.75
C VAL A 48 -5.09 -4.66 -9.09
N PHE A 49 -4.04 -3.90 -9.34
CA PHE A 49 -3.12 -4.05 -10.45
C PHE A 49 -1.85 -4.69 -9.91
N GLY A 50 -1.46 -5.83 -10.44
CA GLY A 50 -0.35 -6.59 -9.89
C GLY A 50 0.20 -7.63 -10.85
N ASN A 51 0.89 -8.62 -10.30
CA ASN A 51 1.61 -9.65 -11.03
C ASN A 51 1.34 -11.02 -10.45
N ILE A 52 1.29 -12.01 -11.32
CA ILE A 52 1.13 -13.42 -10.99
C ILE A 52 2.12 -14.26 -11.81
N VAL A 53 2.74 -15.25 -11.19
CA VAL A 53 3.60 -16.17 -11.93
C VAL A 53 2.75 -17.22 -12.61
N SER A 54 2.80 -17.27 -13.93
CA SER A 54 2.06 -18.23 -14.77
C SER A 54 2.50 -19.66 -14.49
N PRO A 55 1.69 -20.67 -14.83
CA PRO A 55 2.08 -22.08 -14.76
C PRO A 55 3.35 -22.41 -15.57
N ALA A 56 3.64 -21.64 -16.63
CA ALA A 56 4.86 -21.78 -17.43
C ALA A 56 6.10 -21.22 -16.73
N GLY A 57 5.95 -20.41 -15.68
CA GLY A 57 7.04 -19.85 -14.89
C GLY A 57 7.42 -18.43 -15.29
N SER A 58 6.74 -17.80 -16.27
CA SER A 58 6.86 -16.38 -16.58
C SER A 58 5.93 -15.56 -15.69
N SER A 59 6.25 -14.28 -15.44
CA SER A 59 5.32 -13.34 -14.82
C SER A 59 4.32 -12.84 -15.86
N ASP A 60 3.05 -12.77 -15.44
CA ASP A 60 1.97 -12.16 -16.20
C ASP A 60 1.38 -11.00 -15.37
N ILE A 61 0.84 -10.00 -16.05
CA ILE A 61 0.07 -8.93 -15.42
C ILE A 61 -1.23 -9.50 -14.86
N TRP A 62 -1.57 -9.16 -13.63
CA TRP A 62 -2.76 -9.62 -12.93
C TRP A 62 -3.67 -8.46 -12.54
N LEU A 63 -4.93 -8.52 -12.96
CA LEU A 63 -5.99 -7.60 -12.57
C LEU A 63 -6.99 -8.37 -11.72
N LEU A 64 -7.14 -7.96 -10.46
CA LEU A 64 -8.04 -8.57 -9.47
C LEU A 64 -9.11 -7.58 -9.09
N LYS A 65 -10.40 -7.93 -9.25
CA LYS A 65 -11.55 -7.16 -8.78
C LYS A 65 -12.20 -7.89 -7.62
N THR A 66 -12.47 -7.14 -6.54
CA THR A 66 -13.14 -7.66 -5.35
C THR A 66 -14.38 -6.84 -5.03
N ASP A 67 -15.23 -7.35 -4.15
CA ASP A 67 -16.26 -6.58 -3.48
C ASP A 67 -15.68 -5.78 -2.28
N ALA A 68 -16.54 -5.10 -1.53
CA ALA A 68 -16.17 -4.30 -0.36
C ALA A 68 -15.57 -5.12 0.80
N ASN A 69 -15.86 -6.42 0.85
CA ASN A 69 -15.32 -7.34 1.87
C ASN A 69 -13.99 -7.98 1.41
N GLY A 70 -13.49 -7.63 0.23
CA GLY A 70 -12.33 -8.25 -0.38
C GLY A 70 -12.62 -9.62 -1.01
N ASP A 71 -13.88 -10.06 -1.17
CA ASP A 71 -14.17 -11.30 -1.86
C ASP A 71 -14.02 -11.12 -3.38
N THR A 72 -13.29 -12.06 -4.01
CA THR A 72 -13.02 -12.00 -5.44
C THR A 72 -14.31 -12.02 -6.25
N GLN A 73 -14.54 -10.99 -7.05
CA GLN A 73 -15.61 -10.96 -8.06
C GLN A 73 -15.13 -11.58 -9.37
N TRP A 74 -13.98 -11.16 -9.85
CA TRP A 74 -13.33 -11.73 -11.03
C TRP A 74 -11.82 -11.42 -11.04
N THR A 75 -11.07 -12.17 -11.86
CA THR A 75 -9.67 -11.90 -12.16
C THR A 75 -9.40 -11.98 -13.66
N LYS A 76 -8.40 -11.24 -14.13
CA LYS A 76 -7.89 -11.32 -15.50
C LYS A 76 -6.37 -11.34 -15.47
N THR A 77 -5.78 -12.09 -16.40
CA THR A 77 -4.33 -12.10 -16.62
C THR A 77 -4.02 -11.67 -18.04
N TYR A 78 -2.94 -10.90 -18.20
CA TYR A 78 -2.47 -10.44 -19.49
C TYR A 78 -0.98 -10.76 -19.60
N GLY A 79 -0.59 -11.42 -20.68
CA GLY A 79 0.76 -11.92 -20.90
C GLY A 79 0.72 -13.20 -21.74
N GLY A 80 1.47 -14.20 -21.39
CA GLY A 80 1.50 -15.48 -22.09
C GLY A 80 2.80 -16.24 -21.90
N GLU A 81 3.50 -16.58 -23.01
CA GLU A 81 4.79 -17.28 -22.94
C GLU A 81 5.95 -16.35 -22.57
N ALA A 82 5.83 -15.06 -22.87
CA ALA A 82 6.83 -14.05 -22.59
C ALA A 82 6.56 -13.33 -21.25
N LEU A 83 7.60 -12.82 -20.64
CA LEU A 83 7.51 -12.02 -19.41
C LEU A 83 6.67 -10.76 -19.66
N ALA A 84 5.75 -10.49 -18.75
CA ALA A 84 5.02 -9.24 -18.66
C ALA A 84 4.89 -8.82 -17.19
N TYR A 85 5.06 -7.53 -16.92
CA TYR A 85 5.05 -6.99 -15.57
C TYR A 85 4.25 -5.71 -15.48
N CYS A 86 3.42 -5.58 -14.42
CA CYS A 86 2.63 -4.40 -14.13
C CYS A 86 3.27 -3.63 -12.98
N TYR A 87 3.49 -2.34 -13.16
CA TYR A 87 3.90 -1.45 -12.08
C TYR A 87 2.78 -0.50 -11.65
N SER A 88 1.86 -0.18 -12.56
CA SER A 88 0.84 0.83 -12.28
C SER A 88 -0.45 0.56 -13.05
N GLY A 89 -1.54 1.07 -12.51
CA GLY A 89 -2.83 1.03 -13.16
C GLY A 89 -3.84 1.96 -12.48
N GLN A 90 -4.96 2.19 -13.18
CA GLN A 90 -6.02 3.07 -12.71
C GLN A 90 -7.36 2.65 -13.32
N GLN A 91 -8.46 2.78 -12.54
CA GLN A 91 -9.79 2.79 -13.12
C GLN A 91 -9.98 4.06 -13.95
N THR A 92 -10.47 3.92 -15.17
CA THR A 92 -10.69 5.03 -16.09
C THR A 92 -12.11 5.59 -15.96
N ALA A 93 -12.33 6.82 -16.44
CA ALA A 93 -13.61 7.54 -16.33
C ALA A 93 -14.79 6.83 -17.01
N ASP A 94 -14.52 5.91 -17.96
CA ASP A 94 -15.52 5.06 -18.63
C ASP A 94 -15.87 3.79 -17.83
N GLY A 95 -15.28 3.63 -16.63
CA GLY A 95 -15.45 2.48 -15.74
C GLY A 95 -14.54 1.30 -16.04
N GLY A 96 -13.80 1.30 -17.15
CA GLY A 96 -12.77 0.31 -17.47
C GLY A 96 -11.46 0.57 -16.71
N TYR A 97 -10.38 -0.03 -17.19
CA TYR A 97 -9.07 0.07 -16.52
C TYR A 97 -7.97 0.35 -17.53
N ILE A 98 -6.94 1.08 -17.09
CA ILE A 98 -5.68 1.24 -17.81
C ILE A 98 -4.55 0.65 -16.96
N LEU A 99 -3.71 -0.20 -17.55
CA LEU A 99 -2.57 -0.84 -16.92
C LEU A 99 -1.29 -0.41 -17.66
N ALA A 100 -0.19 -0.31 -16.93
CA ALA A 100 1.11 0.05 -17.46
C ALA A 100 2.22 -0.76 -16.80
N GLY A 101 3.20 -1.12 -17.59
CA GLY A 101 4.39 -1.85 -17.22
C GLY A 101 5.23 -2.16 -18.43
N TYR A 102 5.73 -3.37 -18.56
CA TYR A 102 6.49 -3.80 -19.74
C TYR A 102 6.17 -5.21 -20.19
N THR A 103 6.61 -5.57 -21.39
CA THR A 103 6.56 -6.92 -21.92
C THR A 103 7.80 -7.23 -22.77
N GLU A 104 8.26 -8.49 -22.69
CA GLU A 104 9.25 -9.05 -23.63
C GLU A 104 8.59 -9.68 -24.87
N GLY A 105 7.26 -9.83 -24.88
CA GLY A 105 6.50 -10.57 -25.89
C GLY A 105 6.07 -9.77 -27.11
N ALA A 106 6.20 -8.44 -27.05
CA ALA A 106 5.77 -7.54 -28.13
C ALA A 106 6.65 -6.29 -28.12
N GLY A 107 6.83 -5.66 -29.30
CA GLY A 107 7.67 -4.48 -29.45
C GLY A 107 8.94 -4.75 -30.23
N ALA A 108 9.97 -3.92 -30.05
CA ALA A 108 11.17 -3.94 -30.90
C ALA A 108 12.46 -4.29 -30.13
N GLY A 109 12.41 -4.44 -28.81
CA GLY A 109 13.60 -4.53 -27.97
C GLY A 109 13.64 -5.74 -27.05
N ALA A 110 14.31 -5.53 -25.91
CA ALA A 110 14.35 -6.50 -24.81
C ALA A 110 13.03 -6.44 -24.03
N GLU A 111 12.75 -5.27 -23.46
CA GLU A 111 11.51 -4.94 -22.77
C GLU A 111 10.94 -3.67 -23.38
N ASP A 112 9.65 -3.67 -23.68
CA ASP A 112 8.97 -2.48 -24.20
C ASP A 112 7.83 -2.11 -23.25
N ILE A 113 7.61 -0.81 -23.03
CA ILE A 113 6.42 -0.33 -22.31
C ILE A 113 5.19 -0.97 -22.91
N TRP A 114 4.36 -1.52 -22.05
CA TRP A 114 3.09 -2.11 -22.45
C TRP A 114 1.93 -1.42 -21.73
N LEU A 115 1.05 -0.79 -22.49
CA LEU A 115 -0.22 -0.25 -22.01
C LEU A 115 -1.35 -1.16 -22.44
N ILE A 116 -2.26 -1.44 -21.49
CA ILE A 116 -3.45 -2.26 -21.71
C ILE A 116 -4.66 -1.48 -21.24
N LYS A 117 -5.57 -1.15 -22.15
CA LYS A 117 -6.90 -0.58 -21.83
C LYS A 117 -7.94 -1.68 -21.88
N THR A 118 -8.78 -1.71 -20.84
CA THR A 118 -9.86 -2.70 -20.73
C THR A 118 -11.22 -2.01 -20.59
N ASP A 119 -12.28 -2.77 -20.77
CA ASP A 119 -13.62 -2.43 -20.33
C ASP A 119 -13.81 -2.67 -18.81
N PRO A 120 -15.00 -2.41 -18.22
CA PRO A 120 -15.28 -2.63 -16.80
C PRO A 120 -15.19 -4.12 -16.37
N GLU A 121 -15.37 -5.06 -17.28
CA GLU A 121 -15.30 -6.49 -17.07
C GLU A 121 -13.84 -7.01 -17.15
N GLY A 122 -12.88 -6.12 -17.44
CA GLY A 122 -11.47 -6.45 -17.61
C GLY A 122 -11.14 -7.04 -18.98
N ASP A 123 -12.06 -7.01 -19.96
CA ASP A 123 -11.77 -7.49 -21.31
C ASP A 123 -11.00 -6.41 -22.10
N THR A 124 -9.93 -6.83 -22.78
CA THR A 124 -9.01 -5.92 -23.49
C THR A 124 -9.74 -5.16 -24.61
N GLN A 125 -9.71 -3.85 -24.56
CA GLN A 125 -10.17 -2.98 -25.64
C GLN A 125 -9.05 -2.69 -26.64
N TRP A 126 -7.86 -2.33 -26.12
CA TRP A 126 -6.65 -2.14 -26.93
C TRP A 126 -5.39 -2.37 -26.11
N THR A 127 -4.30 -2.66 -26.79
CA THR A 127 -2.95 -2.66 -26.23
C THR A 127 -2.02 -1.84 -27.11
N LYS A 128 -1.02 -1.21 -26.52
CA LYS A 128 0.02 -0.45 -27.21
C LYS A 128 1.37 -0.76 -26.57
N THR A 129 2.40 -0.86 -27.41
CA THR A 129 3.80 -0.92 -26.96
C THR A 129 4.54 0.34 -27.41
N TYR A 130 5.47 0.78 -26.56
CA TYR A 130 6.32 1.94 -26.84
C TYR A 130 7.72 1.61 -26.37
N GLY A 131 8.69 1.89 -27.22
CA GLY A 131 10.10 1.59 -26.92
C GLY A 131 10.95 1.49 -28.16
N GLY A 132 12.19 1.05 -27.94
CA GLY A 132 13.22 0.90 -28.94
C GLY A 132 13.87 -0.48 -28.92
N TYR A 133 15.20 -0.53 -28.99
CA TYR A 133 15.97 -1.77 -28.88
C TYR A 133 16.43 -2.09 -27.47
N GLY A 134 16.31 -1.11 -26.56
CA GLY A 134 16.74 -1.22 -25.17
C GLY A 134 15.67 -1.78 -24.24
N TYR A 135 15.84 -1.47 -22.98
CA TYR A 135 14.85 -1.75 -21.92
C TYR A 135 14.01 -0.49 -21.73
N ASP A 136 12.71 -0.63 -21.92
CA ASP A 136 11.73 0.43 -21.83
C ASP A 136 10.64 0.00 -20.84
N GLU A 137 10.52 0.65 -19.70
CA GLU A 137 9.58 0.28 -18.65
C GLU A 137 8.72 1.47 -18.21
N ALA A 138 7.42 1.25 -18.02
CA ALA A 138 6.50 2.24 -17.45
C ALA A 138 6.28 1.94 -15.97
N TYR A 139 6.72 2.83 -15.09
CA TYR A 139 6.52 2.70 -13.64
C TYR A 139 5.24 3.35 -13.14
N SER A 140 4.71 4.34 -13.84
CA SER A 140 3.48 5.01 -13.44
C SER A 140 2.67 5.48 -14.63
N ILE A 141 1.33 5.35 -14.50
CA ILE A 141 0.35 5.85 -15.44
C ILE A 141 -0.77 6.57 -14.70
N GLN A 142 -1.31 7.62 -15.32
CA GLN A 142 -2.53 8.27 -14.88
C GLN A 142 -3.35 8.71 -16.09
N GLN A 143 -4.69 8.52 -16.03
CA GLN A 143 -5.60 9.17 -16.95
C GLN A 143 -5.63 10.68 -16.67
N THR A 144 -5.52 11.49 -17.70
CA THR A 144 -5.51 12.96 -17.63
C THR A 144 -6.91 13.53 -17.89
N ASP A 145 -7.13 14.80 -17.52
CA ASP A 145 -8.43 15.48 -17.65
C ASP A 145 -8.95 15.55 -19.10
N ASP A 146 -8.05 15.45 -20.08
CA ASP A 146 -8.40 15.41 -21.51
C ASP A 146 -8.83 14.01 -22.00
N GLY A 147 -8.86 13.03 -21.09
CA GLY A 147 -9.21 11.63 -21.35
C GLY A 147 -8.06 10.77 -21.88
N GLY A 148 -6.90 11.35 -22.19
CA GLY A 148 -5.70 10.62 -22.56
C GLY A 148 -4.93 10.12 -21.33
N TYR A 149 -3.65 9.77 -21.51
CA TYR A 149 -2.82 9.22 -20.44
C TYR A 149 -1.47 9.91 -20.36
N ILE A 150 -0.97 10.07 -19.13
CA ILE A 150 0.42 10.45 -18.86
C ILE A 150 1.14 9.26 -18.23
N VAL A 151 2.31 8.93 -18.76
CA VAL A 151 3.14 7.77 -18.35
C VAL A 151 4.53 8.26 -18.05
N THR A 152 5.17 7.73 -17.01
CA THR A 152 6.59 7.93 -16.77
C THR A 152 7.29 6.61 -16.50
N GLY A 153 8.58 6.58 -16.77
CA GLY A 153 9.42 5.40 -16.60
C GLY A 153 10.83 5.61 -17.07
N THR A 154 11.41 4.58 -17.65
CA THR A 154 12.74 4.60 -18.28
C THR A 154 12.67 4.26 -19.78
N HIS A 155 13.64 4.74 -20.56
CA HIS A 155 13.70 4.56 -21.99
C HIS A 155 15.12 4.24 -22.44
N ASP A 156 15.24 3.27 -23.35
CA ASP A 156 16.46 2.93 -24.08
C ASP A 156 17.63 2.47 -23.19
N GLY A 157 17.34 1.73 -22.11
CA GLY A 157 18.36 1.08 -21.29
C GLY A 157 19.13 0.02 -22.09
N PHE A 158 20.47 0.16 -22.22
CA PHE A 158 21.28 -0.71 -23.07
C PHE A 158 21.62 -2.07 -22.44
N THR A 159 21.75 -2.13 -21.11
CA THR A 159 22.19 -3.34 -20.39
C THR A 159 21.18 -3.81 -19.38
N ASP A 160 20.40 -2.88 -18.87
CA ASP A 160 19.35 -3.07 -17.90
C ASP A 160 18.48 -1.79 -17.83
N PRO A 161 17.30 -1.83 -17.20
CA PRO A 161 16.42 -0.65 -17.07
C PRO A 161 17.08 0.55 -16.37
N TRP A 162 18.08 0.28 -15.51
CA TRP A 162 18.77 1.29 -14.72
C TRP A 162 19.82 2.09 -15.51
N SER A 163 20.05 1.75 -16.77
CA SER A 163 20.96 2.47 -17.67
C SER A 163 20.25 3.38 -18.66
N GLY A 164 18.92 3.46 -18.61
CA GLY A 164 18.08 4.26 -19.51
C GLY A 164 17.94 5.72 -19.08
N ASP A 165 17.22 6.47 -19.89
CA ASP A 165 16.86 7.85 -19.64
C ASP A 165 15.43 7.94 -19.06
N MET A 166 15.17 8.90 -18.17
CA MET A 166 13.82 9.14 -17.67
C MET A 166 12.90 9.54 -18.84
N TRP A 167 11.75 8.89 -18.94
CA TRP A 167 10.79 9.11 -20.01
C TRP A 167 9.44 9.59 -19.48
N LEU A 168 8.89 10.61 -20.15
CA LEU A 168 7.53 11.09 -19.98
C LEU A 168 6.81 10.98 -21.32
N LEU A 169 5.73 10.20 -21.36
CA LEU A 169 4.94 9.93 -22.55
C LEU A 169 3.50 10.40 -22.30
N LYS A 170 2.99 11.28 -23.16
CA LYS A 170 1.59 11.69 -23.20
C LYS A 170 0.91 11.08 -24.41
N THR A 171 -0.24 10.45 -24.18
CA THR A 171 -1.08 9.87 -25.24
C THR A 171 -2.47 10.50 -25.25
N ASP A 172 -3.22 10.27 -26.31
CA ASP A 172 -4.66 10.45 -26.35
C ASP A 172 -5.38 9.25 -25.67
N SER A 173 -6.72 9.24 -25.73
CA SER A 173 -7.56 8.17 -25.17
C SER A 173 -7.41 6.81 -25.85
N ASP A 174 -6.96 6.79 -27.11
CA ASP A 174 -6.75 5.59 -27.91
C ASP A 174 -5.32 5.04 -27.76
N GLY A 175 -4.52 5.69 -26.91
CA GLY A 175 -3.11 5.35 -26.67
C GLY A 175 -2.18 5.88 -27.75
N ASP A 176 -2.63 6.71 -28.69
CA ASP A 176 -1.71 7.27 -29.70
C ASP A 176 -0.88 8.41 -29.10
N THR A 177 0.42 8.38 -29.38
CA THR A 177 1.38 9.33 -28.81
C THR A 177 1.07 10.76 -29.25
N LEU A 178 0.85 11.66 -28.31
CA LEU A 178 0.75 13.09 -28.55
C LEU A 178 2.12 13.77 -28.50
N TRP A 179 2.91 13.46 -27.49
CA TRP A 179 4.29 13.93 -27.33
C TRP A 179 5.06 13.06 -26.34
N THR A 180 6.39 13.12 -26.42
CA THR A 180 7.31 12.52 -25.47
C THR A 180 8.36 13.52 -25.03
N LYS A 181 8.92 13.32 -23.83
CA LYS A 181 10.10 14.01 -23.29
C LYS A 181 11.01 13.00 -22.64
N THR A 182 12.31 13.17 -22.86
CA THR A 182 13.36 12.38 -22.20
C THR A 182 14.31 13.31 -21.46
N TRP A 183 14.81 12.86 -20.34
CA TRP A 183 15.89 13.49 -19.59
C TRP A 183 17.01 12.48 -19.44
N ALA A 184 18.15 12.83 -20.06
CA ALA A 184 19.36 12.01 -20.06
C ALA A 184 20.35 12.56 -19.04
N ALA A 185 20.91 11.69 -18.21
CA ALA A 185 21.99 12.07 -17.31
C ALA A 185 23.25 12.51 -18.10
N GLU A 186 23.97 13.48 -17.54
CA GLU A 186 25.34 13.79 -18.05
C GLU A 186 26.29 12.59 -17.89
N ASN A 187 25.94 11.61 -17.02
CA ASN A 187 26.75 10.43 -16.75
C ASN A 187 26.05 9.16 -17.29
N PRO A 188 26.57 8.56 -18.39
CA PRO A 188 25.94 7.40 -19.03
C PRO A 188 26.03 6.08 -18.21
N THR A 189 26.56 6.10 -17.01
CA THR A 189 26.72 4.90 -16.17
C THR A 189 25.64 4.75 -15.08
N MET A 190 24.75 5.73 -14.95
CA MET A 190 23.60 5.68 -14.04
C MET A 190 22.42 6.28 -14.80
N GLY A 191 21.41 5.48 -15.03
CA GLY A 191 20.20 5.92 -15.73
C GLY A 191 19.35 6.85 -14.88
N ASP A 192 18.48 7.56 -15.55
CA ASP A 192 17.44 8.39 -14.97
C ASP A 192 16.11 7.64 -15.04
N VAL A 193 15.34 7.70 -13.98
CA VAL A 193 14.08 6.95 -13.85
C VAL A 193 12.97 7.85 -13.31
N GLY A 194 11.80 7.78 -13.93
CA GLY A 194 10.56 8.38 -13.40
C GLY A 194 9.72 7.30 -12.71
N TYR A 195 9.59 7.36 -11.39
CA TYR A 195 8.88 6.35 -10.63
C TYR A 195 7.38 6.61 -10.51
N ASN A 196 6.98 7.87 -10.39
CA ASN A 196 5.57 8.22 -10.23
C ASN A 196 5.25 9.54 -10.91
N VAL A 197 4.12 9.62 -11.59
CA VAL A 197 3.62 10.85 -12.23
C VAL A 197 2.18 11.11 -11.85
N ARG A 198 1.85 12.38 -11.60
CA ARG A 198 0.49 12.87 -11.38
C ARG A 198 0.26 14.14 -12.17
N GLN A 199 -0.94 14.27 -12.76
CA GLN A 199 -1.41 15.55 -13.28
C GLN A 199 -1.72 16.47 -12.09
N THR A 200 -1.34 17.73 -12.21
CA THR A 200 -1.54 18.76 -11.19
C THR A 200 -2.72 19.67 -11.53
N SER A 201 -3.27 20.37 -10.53
CA SER A 201 -4.42 21.26 -10.64
C SER A 201 -4.27 22.37 -11.71
N ASP A 202 -3.01 22.74 -12.04
CA ASP A 202 -2.68 23.69 -13.11
C ASP A 202 -2.61 23.07 -14.53
N GLY A 203 -2.91 21.77 -14.63
CA GLY A 203 -2.87 20.99 -15.87
C GLY A 203 -1.48 20.53 -16.29
N GLY A 204 -0.43 20.84 -15.52
CA GLY A 204 0.91 20.29 -15.70
C GLY A 204 1.08 18.93 -15.01
N TYR A 205 2.34 18.52 -14.77
CA TYR A 205 2.63 17.22 -14.17
C TYR A 205 3.66 17.37 -13.07
N ILE A 206 3.52 16.54 -12.01
CA ILE A 206 4.53 16.37 -10.96
C ILE A 206 5.05 14.94 -11.04
N ILE A 207 6.38 14.79 -10.97
CA ILE A 207 7.05 13.51 -11.15
C ILE A 207 7.99 13.27 -9.95
N ALA A 208 7.83 12.11 -9.28
CA ALA A 208 8.86 11.56 -8.42
C ALA A 208 9.86 10.82 -9.29
N CYS A 209 11.14 11.11 -9.14
CA CYS A 209 12.15 10.59 -10.05
C CYS A 209 13.51 10.44 -9.36
N TYR A 210 14.40 9.78 -10.07
CA TYR A 210 15.84 9.78 -9.82
C TYR A 210 16.49 10.19 -11.12
N ALA A 211 17.02 11.40 -11.19
CA ALA A 211 17.55 11.92 -12.44
C ALA A 211 18.76 12.85 -12.20
N ASP A 212 19.64 12.94 -13.19
CA ASP A 212 20.77 13.84 -13.21
C ASP A 212 21.69 13.69 -11.97
N TYR A 213 21.86 12.44 -11.50
CA TYR A 213 22.66 12.14 -10.32
C TYR A 213 24.15 12.14 -10.64
N SER A 214 24.90 12.94 -9.92
CA SER A 214 26.36 12.96 -9.99
C SER A 214 26.98 12.17 -8.84
N GLN A 215 27.74 11.13 -9.12
CA GLN A 215 28.48 10.37 -8.09
C GLN A 215 29.41 11.24 -7.24
N THR A 216 29.86 12.37 -7.76
CA THR A 216 30.76 13.28 -7.05
C THR A 216 30.04 14.22 -6.09
N THR A 217 28.84 14.68 -6.44
CA THR A 217 28.03 15.59 -5.63
C THR A 217 26.91 14.89 -4.86
N ARG A 218 26.53 13.68 -5.26
CA ARG A 218 25.40 12.91 -4.72
C ARG A 218 24.11 13.73 -4.61
N ASN A 219 23.84 14.59 -5.60
CA ASN A 219 22.74 15.53 -5.62
C ASN A 219 21.97 15.39 -6.92
N GLY A 220 20.96 14.54 -6.93
CA GLY A 220 20.09 14.27 -8.06
C GLY A 220 18.79 15.07 -8.02
N ILE A 221 18.08 15.11 -9.14
CA ILE A 221 16.69 15.57 -9.21
C ILE A 221 15.83 14.46 -8.60
N LEU A 222 14.99 14.82 -7.64
CA LEU A 222 14.09 13.87 -6.95
C LEU A 222 12.62 14.18 -7.22
N VAL A 223 12.27 15.47 -7.42
CA VAL A 223 10.93 15.87 -7.81
C VAL A 223 11.04 16.88 -8.95
N MET A 224 10.26 16.64 -9.99
CA MET A 224 10.21 17.50 -11.17
C MET A 224 8.78 17.95 -11.41
N LYS A 225 8.55 19.26 -11.55
CA LYS A 225 7.30 19.84 -12.01
C LYS A 225 7.45 20.26 -13.47
N THR A 226 6.49 19.88 -14.28
CA THR A 226 6.41 20.30 -15.69
C THR A 226 5.13 21.10 -15.95
N ASP A 227 5.07 21.79 -17.05
CA ASP A 227 3.85 22.32 -17.62
C ASP A 227 3.05 21.22 -18.35
N ASN A 228 1.92 21.57 -18.96
CA ASN A 228 1.07 20.63 -19.71
C ASN A 228 1.66 20.11 -21.04
N LYS A 229 2.82 20.64 -21.45
CA LYS A 229 3.58 20.19 -22.63
C LYS A 229 4.77 19.32 -22.24
N GLY A 230 4.93 19.08 -20.94
CA GLY A 230 6.08 18.35 -20.41
C GLY A 230 7.35 19.20 -20.29
N ASP A 231 7.30 20.53 -20.48
CA ASP A 231 8.47 21.38 -20.29
C ASP A 231 8.70 21.64 -18.80
N THR A 232 9.95 21.46 -18.33
CA THR A 232 10.32 21.59 -16.92
C THR A 232 10.05 23.02 -16.40
N VAL A 233 9.29 23.13 -15.32
CA VAL A 233 9.00 24.40 -14.62
C VAL A 233 9.99 24.60 -13.47
N TRP A 234 10.16 23.58 -12.64
CA TRP A 234 11.15 23.56 -11.57
C TRP A 234 11.53 22.12 -11.20
N THR A 235 12.66 21.98 -10.49
CA THR A 235 13.13 20.71 -9.95
C THR A 235 13.52 20.89 -8.50
N TYR A 236 13.24 19.88 -7.65
CA TYR A 236 13.78 19.77 -6.31
C TYR A 236 14.94 18.75 -6.33
N ARG A 237 16.07 19.13 -5.72
CA ARG A 237 17.28 18.31 -5.62
C ARG A 237 17.64 18.06 -4.18
N ASP A 238 18.08 16.85 -3.86
CA ASP A 238 18.62 16.50 -2.54
C ASP A 238 19.69 15.41 -2.67
N THR A 239 20.43 15.15 -1.61
CA THR A 239 21.44 14.10 -1.50
C THR A 239 20.84 12.72 -1.12
N ILE A 240 19.55 12.56 -1.30
CA ILE A 240 18.79 11.34 -1.01
C ILE A 240 18.88 10.38 -2.20
N TRP A 241 18.57 9.09 -2.01
CA TRP A 241 18.83 8.09 -3.04
C TRP A 241 17.68 7.92 -4.02
N PHE A 242 16.45 7.75 -3.54
CA PHE A 242 15.31 7.47 -4.40
C PHE A 242 14.04 8.16 -3.90
N MET A 243 13.26 8.70 -4.82
CA MET A 243 11.92 9.22 -4.59
C MET A 243 10.92 8.35 -5.35
N GLU A 244 10.08 7.65 -4.63
CA GLU A 244 9.19 6.62 -5.19
C GLU A 244 7.81 7.16 -5.55
N CYS A 245 7.27 8.07 -4.75
CA CYS A 245 5.90 8.53 -4.93
C CYS A 245 5.75 10.01 -4.61
N VAL A 246 4.88 10.69 -5.35
CA VAL A 246 4.51 12.08 -5.13
C VAL A 246 3.00 12.27 -5.29
N ALA A 247 2.41 13.12 -4.45
CA ALA A 247 1.02 13.54 -4.55
C ALA A 247 0.92 15.05 -4.39
N GLN A 248 0.01 15.69 -5.13
CA GLN A 248 -0.40 17.07 -4.86
C GLN A 248 -1.41 17.05 -3.72
N THR A 249 -1.24 17.97 -2.78
CA THR A 249 -2.15 18.15 -1.65
C THR A 249 -3.21 19.21 -1.95
N SER A 250 -4.30 19.22 -1.21
CA SER A 250 -5.44 20.11 -1.38
C SER A 250 -5.11 21.61 -1.21
N ASP A 251 -3.96 21.91 -0.58
CA ASP A 251 -3.38 23.25 -0.44
C ASP A 251 -2.40 23.62 -1.58
N ASP A 252 -2.45 22.90 -2.70
CA ASP A 252 -1.58 22.99 -3.88
C ASP A 252 -0.09 22.71 -3.59
N ALA A 253 0.27 22.25 -2.40
CA ALA A 253 1.60 21.77 -2.10
C ALA A 253 1.82 20.33 -2.64
N TYR A 254 3.01 19.79 -2.44
CA TYR A 254 3.36 18.44 -2.87
C TYR A 254 3.98 17.68 -1.72
N VAL A 255 3.50 16.47 -1.46
CA VAL A 255 4.13 15.52 -0.56
C VAL A 255 4.79 14.43 -1.38
N ALA A 256 6.00 14.03 -0.98
CA ALA A 256 6.71 12.96 -1.67
C ALA A 256 7.49 12.10 -0.68
N THR A 257 7.52 10.78 -0.95
CA THR A 257 8.21 9.80 -0.12
C THR A 257 9.17 8.96 -0.93
N GLY A 258 10.15 8.41 -0.24
CA GLY A 258 11.17 7.53 -0.77
C GLY A 258 12.05 7.01 0.35
N PHE A 259 13.28 6.68 0.02
CA PHE A 259 14.24 6.20 1.00
C PHE A 259 15.66 6.72 0.73
N ASN A 260 16.43 6.84 1.78
CA ASN A 260 17.87 7.00 1.74
C ASN A 260 18.53 5.65 2.07
N ASN A 261 19.83 5.62 2.31
CA ASN A 261 20.57 4.39 2.61
C ASN A 261 19.90 3.45 3.64
N HIS A 262 19.12 3.98 4.58
CA HIS A 262 18.64 3.25 5.75
C HIS A 262 17.20 3.59 6.12
N ASP A 263 16.76 4.83 5.90
CA ASP A 263 15.50 5.34 6.45
C ASP A 263 14.52 5.74 5.35
N LEU A 264 13.24 5.52 5.60
CA LEU A 264 12.15 6.20 4.92
C LEU A 264 12.30 7.71 5.09
N PHE A 265 12.06 8.47 4.05
CA PHE A 265 11.93 9.89 4.20
C PHE A 265 10.68 10.43 3.52
N LEU A 266 10.19 11.54 4.06
CA LEU A 266 9.00 12.24 3.61
C LEU A 266 9.30 13.73 3.54
N ILE A 267 8.91 14.39 2.45
CA ILE A 267 9.05 15.83 2.27
C ILE A 267 7.71 16.47 1.90
N LYS A 268 7.56 17.74 2.24
CA LYS A 268 6.52 18.62 1.68
C LYS A 268 7.18 19.81 1.00
N LEU A 269 6.78 20.05 -0.25
CA LEU A 269 7.22 21.18 -1.07
C LEU A 269 6.04 22.14 -1.27
N ASN A 270 6.31 23.44 -1.31
CA ASN A 270 5.31 24.42 -1.71
C ASN A 270 5.06 24.37 -3.25
N PRO A 271 4.06 25.07 -3.79
CA PRO A 271 3.78 25.07 -5.22
C PRO A 271 4.93 25.49 -6.13
N THR A 272 5.93 26.22 -5.60
CA THR A 272 7.13 26.66 -6.33
C THR A 272 8.33 25.73 -6.18
N GLY A 273 8.16 24.57 -5.54
CA GLY A 273 9.22 23.57 -5.36
C GLY A 273 10.16 23.83 -4.18
N SER A 274 9.85 24.82 -3.32
CA SER A 274 10.66 25.08 -2.13
C SER A 274 10.27 24.14 -0.99
N LEU A 275 11.26 23.60 -0.27
CA LEU A 275 11.06 22.70 0.86
C LEU A 275 10.34 23.41 1.99
N LEU A 276 9.20 22.87 2.44
CA LEU A 276 8.48 23.31 3.62
C LEU A 276 8.97 22.55 4.87
N TRP A 277 8.99 21.23 4.78
CA TRP A 277 9.54 20.37 5.82
C TRP A 277 10.04 19.04 5.24
N LYS A 278 10.91 18.36 6.02
CA LYS A 278 11.47 17.05 5.70
C LYS A 278 11.54 16.23 6.98
N LYS A 279 11.10 14.98 6.90
CA LYS A 279 11.13 14.00 7.98
C LYS A 279 11.90 12.77 7.51
N CYS A 280 12.64 12.16 8.43
CA CYS A 280 13.30 10.86 8.24
C CYS A 280 12.84 9.96 9.38
N LEU A 281 12.40 8.75 9.02
CA LEU A 281 11.89 7.77 9.96
C LEU A 281 12.47 6.41 9.64
N GLY A 282 12.87 5.69 10.68
CA GLY A 282 13.41 4.36 10.52
C GLY A 282 14.06 3.83 11.79
N ASP A 283 14.65 2.65 11.66
CA ASP A 283 15.39 1.99 12.71
C ASP A 283 16.84 2.51 12.73
N ALA A 284 17.33 2.98 13.87
CA ALA A 284 18.70 3.50 13.99
C ALA A 284 19.81 2.46 13.76
N ARG A 285 19.49 1.20 13.45
CA ARG A 285 20.43 0.12 13.17
C ARG A 285 20.98 0.23 11.74
N GLN A 286 22.32 0.24 11.60
CA GLN A 286 22.99 0.47 10.31
C GLN A 286 22.77 -0.61 9.24
N ASP A 287 22.37 -1.81 9.63
CA ASP A 287 22.16 -2.95 8.73
C ASP A 287 20.68 -3.14 8.37
N TYR A 288 19.80 -2.22 8.80
CA TYR A 288 18.37 -2.26 8.53
C TYR A 288 17.95 -1.13 7.61
N ARG A 289 16.93 -1.39 6.80
CA ARG A 289 16.38 -0.45 5.83
C ARG A 289 14.89 -0.29 6.02
N ASP A 290 14.43 0.93 5.81
CA ASP A 290 13.04 1.33 5.90
C ASP A 290 12.67 2.05 4.61
N PHE A 291 11.61 1.58 3.96
CA PHE A 291 11.20 2.08 2.65
C PHE A 291 9.85 2.79 2.72
N GLY A 292 9.70 3.88 1.97
CA GLY A 292 8.42 4.53 1.71
C GLY A 292 8.08 4.41 0.23
N TRP A 293 7.11 3.54 -0.10
CA TRP A 293 6.74 3.24 -1.48
C TRP A 293 5.64 4.15 -2.03
N CYS A 294 4.66 4.51 -1.21
CA CYS A 294 3.52 5.31 -1.62
C CYS A 294 3.14 6.35 -0.57
N VAL A 295 2.80 7.56 -1.01
CA VAL A 295 2.22 8.62 -0.18
C VAL A 295 0.93 9.12 -0.80
N GLN A 296 -0.09 9.33 0.04
CA GLN A 296 -1.36 9.94 -0.35
C GLN A 296 -1.76 11.00 0.68
N GLU A 297 -2.43 12.08 0.22
CA GLU A 297 -3.08 13.00 1.15
C GLU A 297 -4.25 12.32 1.84
N SER A 298 -4.41 12.57 3.12
CA SER A 298 -5.57 12.09 3.91
C SER A 298 -6.61 13.20 4.05
N PRO A 299 -7.89 12.85 4.28
CA PRO A 299 -9.00 13.83 4.33
C PRO A 299 -8.84 14.92 5.41
N ASP A 300 -7.99 14.73 6.40
CA ASP A 300 -7.67 15.69 7.47
C ASP A 300 -6.57 16.70 7.09
N GLY A 301 -6.08 16.68 5.85
CA GLY A 301 -5.00 17.54 5.34
C GLY A 301 -3.59 17.09 5.70
N GLY A 302 -3.45 15.96 6.39
CA GLY A 302 -2.19 15.25 6.59
C GLY A 302 -1.90 14.29 5.45
N CYS A 303 -1.02 13.31 5.67
CA CYS A 303 -0.76 12.28 4.67
C CYS A 303 -0.60 10.88 5.31
N VAL A 304 -0.79 9.86 4.48
CA VAL A 304 -0.56 8.46 4.83
C VAL A 304 0.52 7.90 3.91
N VAL A 305 1.42 7.10 4.47
CA VAL A 305 2.53 6.46 3.74
C VAL A 305 2.46 4.96 3.94
N ALA A 306 2.58 4.21 2.84
CA ALA A 306 2.82 2.77 2.85
C ALA A 306 4.28 2.47 2.55
N GLY A 307 4.80 1.42 3.16
CA GLY A 307 6.20 1.05 3.01
C GLY A 307 6.55 -0.30 3.63
N GLN A 308 7.83 -0.45 3.95
CA GLN A 308 8.38 -1.61 4.63
C GLN A 308 9.28 -1.14 5.78
N TYR A 309 9.13 -1.78 6.93
CA TYR A 309 9.86 -1.46 8.15
C TYR A 309 10.85 -2.55 8.52
N SER A 310 12.08 -2.13 8.90
CA SER A 310 13.08 -2.99 9.56
C SER A 310 13.53 -4.21 8.73
N CYS A 311 13.76 -3.99 7.42
CA CYS A 311 14.29 -5.00 6.52
C CYS A 311 15.82 -5.14 6.70
N TYR A 312 16.30 -6.34 7.07
CA TYR A 312 17.75 -6.58 7.24
C TYR A 312 18.43 -6.76 5.88
N GLN A 313 19.45 -5.96 5.61
CA GLN A 313 20.26 -6.11 4.41
C GLN A 313 21.47 -7.01 4.66
N LYS A 314 21.56 -8.13 3.91
CA LYS A 314 22.71 -9.02 3.91
C LYS A 314 23.90 -8.45 3.14
N ALA A 315 25.08 -9.04 3.34
CA ALA A 315 26.30 -8.62 2.65
C ALA A 315 26.27 -8.78 1.11
N ASP A 316 25.38 -9.62 0.59
CA ASP A 316 25.13 -9.82 -0.84
C ASP A 316 24.04 -8.89 -1.39
N TYR A 317 23.61 -7.90 -0.61
CA TYR A 317 22.54 -6.94 -0.89
C TYR A 317 21.12 -7.52 -0.92
N SER A 318 20.93 -8.82 -0.63
CA SER A 318 19.59 -9.38 -0.44
C SER A 318 18.96 -8.87 0.87
N LEU A 319 17.63 -8.78 0.88
CA LEU A 319 16.86 -8.37 2.05
C LEU A 319 16.33 -9.62 2.78
N GLU A 320 16.15 -9.52 4.09
CA GLU A 320 15.59 -10.58 4.92
C GLU A 320 14.72 -9.99 6.02
N GLY A 321 13.50 -10.52 6.16
CA GLY A 321 12.50 -9.99 7.08
C GLY A 321 12.01 -8.62 6.67
N GLY A 322 11.29 -7.96 7.56
CA GLY A 322 10.66 -6.67 7.36
C GLY A 322 9.16 -6.78 7.26
N ASP A 323 8.47 -5.89 7.95
CA ASP A 323 7.01 -5.87 8.03
C ASP A 323 6.43 -4.77 7.14
N ALA A 324 5.25 -5.00 6.56
CA ALA A 324 4.49 -3.97 5.89
C ALA A 324 4.23 -2.80 6.86
N TRP A 325 4.46 -1.57 6.41
CA TRP A 325 4.44 -0.38 7.27
C TRP A 325 3.41 0.63 6.79
N LEU A 326 2.58 1.10 7.71
CA LEU A 326 1.61 2.17 7.49
C LEU A 326 1.87 3.29 8.49
N LEU A 327 2.05 4.50 7.99
CA LEU A 327 2.33 5.69 8.79
C LEU A 327 1.32 6.77 8.47
N LYS A 328 0.84 7.46 9.50
CA LYS A 328 -0.02 8.64 9.38
C LYS A 328 0.71 9.85 9.93
N PHE A 329 0.68 10.94 9.15
CA PHE A 329 1.25 12.22 9.49
C PHE A 329 0.17 13.30 9.49
N ASP A 330 0.32 14.30 10.33
CA ASP A 330 -0.47 15.53 10.28
C ASP A 330 0.02 16.48 9.16
N SER A 331 -0.61 17.63 9.02
CA SER A 331 -0.28 18.62 7.98
C SER A 331 1.13 19.25 8.16
N ASP A 332 1.69 19.23 9.38
CA ASP A 332 3.02 19.71 9.72
C ASP A 332 4.11 18.64 9.56
N GLY A 333 3.69 17.43 9.15
CA GLY A 333 4.54 16.27 8.94
C GLY A 333 4.98 15.59 10.24
N ASP A 334 4.31 15.87 11.36
CA ASP A 334 4.55 15.15 12.60
C ASP A 334 3.77 13.83 12.60
N THR A 335 4.42 12.75 13.07
CA THR A 335 3.82 11.41 13.07
C THR A 335 2.64 11.37 14.04
N SER A 336 1.44 11.13 13.52
CA SER A 336 0.23 10.92 14.31
C SER A 336 0.21 9.52 14.90
N TRP A 337 0.47 8.51 14.07
CA TRP A 337 0.62 7.11 14.47
C TRP A 337 1.38 6.30 13.39
N THR A 338 1.83 5.11 13.77
CA THR A 338 2.47 4.14 12.88
C THR A 338 2.00 2.73 13.23
N ARG A 339 1.91 1.85 12.21
CA ARG A 339 1.52 0.44 12.35
C ARG A 339 2.39 -0.42 11.47
N THR A 340 2.81 -1.57 11.99
CA THR A 340 3.49 -2.61 11.24
C THR A 340 2.63 -3.86 11.20
N TYR A 341 2.65 -4.56 10.07
CA TYR A 341 1.87 -5.76 9.83
C TYR A 341 2.79 -6.80 9.21
N GLY A 342 2.82 -7.98 9.80
CA GLY A 342 3.70 -9.05 9.38
C GLY A 342 4.20 -9.90 10.53
N SER A 343 5.12 -10.79 10.25
CA SER A 343 5.78 -11.63 11.26
C SER A 343 7.21 -11.98 10.85
N ASN A 344 8.20 -11.52 11.60
CA ASN A 344 9.60 -11.86 11.37
C ASN A 344 9.84 -13.39 11.53
N PRO A 345 10.55 -14.10 10.65
CA PRO A 345 11.49 -13.55 9.63
C PRO A 345 10.90 -13.35 8.22
N GLN A 346 9.59 -13.45 8.04
CA GLN A 346 8.92 -13.28 6.76
C GLN A 346 9.12 -11.86 6.22
N ILE A 347 8.96 -11.71 4.90
CA ILE A 347 8.99 -10.42 4.19
C ILE A 347 7.56 -10.02 3.87
N ASP A 348 7.19 -8.83 4.34
CA ASP A 348 5.89 -8.23 4.07
C ASP A 348 6.10 -6.78 3.62
N GLU A 349 5.57 -6.40 2.46
CA GLU A 349 5.78 -5.10 1.83
C GLU A 349 4.46 -4.47 1.43
N ALA A 350 4.16 -3.25 1.89
CA ALA A 350 3.01 -2.48 1.43
C ALA A 350 3.45 -1.50 0.33
N TYR A 351 3.18 -1.82 -0.93
CA TYR A 351 3.58 -0.99 -2.06
C TYR A 351 2.65 0.19 -2.30
N TRP A 352 1.38 0.06 -1.93
CA TRP A 352 0.40 1.11 -2.18
C TRP A 352 -0.60 1.24 -1.04
N VAL A 353 -1.03 2.48 -0.80
CA VAL A 353 -2.11 2.82 0.12
C VAL A 353 -3.05 3.82 -0.52
N GLN A 354 -4.34 3.70 -0.22
CA GLN A 354 -5.35 4.69 -0.56
C GLN A 354 -6.27 4.93 0.66
N PRO A 355 -6.56 6.20 1.01
CA PRO A 355 -7.68 6.51 1.89
C PRO A 355 -8.99 6.04 1.27
N THR A 356 -9.87 5.45 2.07
CA THR A 356 -11.16 4.93 1.61
C THR A 356 -12.31 5.85 2.01
N SER A 357 -13.43 5.72 1.29
CA SER A 357 -14.63 6.56 1.46
C SER A 357 -15.24 6.49 2.86
N ASP A 358 -15.01 5.40 3.61
CA ASP A 358 -15.43 5.20 5.00
C ASP A 358 -14.49 5.82 6.04
N GLY A 359 -13.40 6.46 5.59
CA GLY A 359 -12.41 7.15 6.42
C GLY A 359 -11.26 6.27 6.91
N GLY A 360 -11.19 5.00 6.51
CA GLY A 360 -10.07 4.10 6.75
C GLY A 360 -9.04 4.11 5.61
N TYR A 361 -8.27 3.03 5.51
CA TYR A 361 -7.25 2.87 4.46
C TYR A 361 -7.33 1.47 3.86
N ILE A 362 -7.04 1.37 2.55
CA ILE A 362 -6.84 0.10 1.86
C ILE A 362 -5.41 0.04 1.34
N LEU A 363 -4.74 -1.09 1.59
CA LEU A 363 -3.35 -1.33 1.21
C LEU A 363 -3.25 -2.58 0.34
N THR A 364 -2.22 -2.62 -0.49
CA THR A 364 -1.80 -3.82 -1.21
C THR A 364 -0.29 -3.91 -1.29
N GLY A 365 0.19 -5.13 -1.50
CA GLY A 365 1.61 -5.41 -1.61
C GLY A 365 1.89 -6.88 -1.80
N SER A 366 3.01 -7.35 -1.25
CA SER A 366 3.36 -8.78 -1.17
C SER A 366 3.55 -9.21 0.28
N THR A 367 3.23 -10.46 0.58
CA THR A 367 3.32 -11.03 1.92
C THR A 367 3.84 -12.45 1.88
N GLU A 368 4.74 -12.79 2.80
CA GLU A 368 5.11 -14.16 3.14
C GLU A 368 4.39 -14.63 4.41
N THR A 369 3.93 -13.69 5.26
CA THR A 369 3.26 -14.01 6.53
C THR A 369 1.91 -14.69 6.33
N TRP A 370 1.12 -14.22 5.35
CA TRP A 370 -0.22 -14.73 5.09
C TRP A 370 -0.28 -15.57 3.81
N ALA A 371 0.87 -15.77 3.15
CA ALA A 371 0.97 -16.58 1.94
C ALA A 371 0.81 -18.09 2.24
N SER A 372 0.25 -18.80 1.27
CA SER A 372 0.15 -20.26 1.31
C SER A 372 1.49 -20.93 1.01
N ALA A 373 2.29 -20.35 0.11
CA ALA A 373 3.67 -20.69 -0.24
C ALA A 373 4.28 -19.53 -1.03
N GLY A 374 5.60 -19.32 -0.94
CA GLY A 374 6.23 -18.18 -1.60
C GLY A 374 5.76 -16.83 -1.03
N SER A 375 5.51 -15.86 -1.88
CA SER A 375 4.89 -14.59 -1.52
C SER A 375 3.57 -14.42 -2.25
N ASP A 376 2.49 -14.06 -1.55
CA ASP A 376 1.17 -13.81 -2.11
C ASP A 376 0.87 -12.30 -2.17
N LEU A 377 0.02 -11.87 -3.10
CA LEU A 377 -0.60 -10.56 -3.06
C LEU A 377 -1.49 -10.46 -1.82
N PHE A 378 -1.41 -9.36 -1.07
CA PHE A 378 -2.38 -9.10 -0.01
C PHE A 378 -3.22 -7.85 -0.27
N LEU A 379 -4.44 -7.87 0.27
CA LEU A 379 -5.30 -6.71 0.50
C LEU A 379 -5.50 -6.56 1.99
N MET A 380 -5.35 -5.33 2.47
CA MET A 380 -5.56 -5.02 3.88
C MET A 380 -6.41 -3.77 3.99
N LYS A 381 -7.61 -3.90 4.54
CA LYS A 381 -8.48 -2.79 4.93
C LYS A 381 -8.26 -2.47 6.40
N THR A 382 -8.10 -1.19 6.73
CA THR A 382 -7.96 -0.72 8.11
C THR A 382 -9.02 0.31 8.44
N ASP A 383 -9.21 0.60 9.70
CA ASP A 383 -9.91 1.79 10.16
C ASP A 383 -9.05 3.06 10.00
N SER A 384 -9.54 4.22 10.46
CA SER A 384 -8.84 5.51 10.42
C SER A 384 -7.59 5.59 11.31
N GLU A 385 -7.46 4.68 12.28
CA GLU A 385 -6.33 4.57 13.21
C GLU A 385 -5.32 3.51 12.75
N GLY A 386 -5.53 2.90 11.58
CA GLY A 386 -4.69 1.84 11.03
C GLY A 386 -4.90 0.48 11.70
N PHE A 387 -6.01 0.24 12.40
CA PHE A 387 -6.27 -1.08 12.95
C PHE A 387 -7.02 -1.95 11.93
N ILE A 388 -6.61 -3.21 11.90
CA ILE A 388 -7.39 -4.30 11.34
C ILE A 388 -8.26 -4.76 12.51
N ASP A 389 -9.57 -4.66 12.40
CA ASP A 389 -10.42 -5.38 13.34
C ASP A 389 -10.06 -6.86 13.19
N ALA A 390 -9.72 -7.50 14.30
CA ALA A 390 -9.47 -8.93 14.28
C ALA A 390 -10.64 -9.57 13.55
N VAL A 391 -10.34 -10.22 12.42
CA VAL A 391 -11.29 -11.03 11.67
C VAL A 391 -12.07 -11.81 12.71
N GLU A 392 -13.40 -11.61 12.80
CA GLU A 392 -14.24 -12.72 13.19
C GLU A 392 -13.99 -13.79 12.10
N GLU A 393 -12.92 -14.57 12.23
CA GLU A 393 -13.01 -15.93 11.76
C GLU A 393 -14.35 -16.41 12.33
N GLU A 394 -15.33 -16.67 11.46
CA GLU A 394 -16.45 -17.51 11.88
C GLU A 394 -15.76 -18.70 12.54
N PRO A 395 -15.84 -18.85 13.86
CA PRO A 395 -15.07 -19.90 14.51
C PRO A 395 -15.51 -21.18 13.81
N ILE A 396 -14.55 -21.95 13.29
CA ILE A 396 -14.79 -23.39 13.15
C ILE A 396 -15.26 -23.77 14.54
N VAL A 397 -16.58 -23.89 14.68
CA VAL A 397 -17.21 -24.23 15.94
C VAL A 397 -16.76 -25.65 16.21
N ASP A 398 -15.55 -25.80 16.76
CA ASP A 398 -15.25 -27.00 17.51
C ASP A 398 -16.18 -26.92 18.74
N SER A 399 -17.31 -27.58 18.58
CA SER A 399 -18.37 -27.67 19.62
C SER A 399 -17.89 -28.25 20.95
N ARG A 400 -16.56 -28.34 21.15
CA ARG A 400 -15.90 -28.88 22.35
C ARG A 400 -15.10 -27.82 23.13
N VAL A 401 -14.95 -26.57 22.62
CA VAL A 401 -14.23 -25.52 23.34
C VAL A 401 -15.18 -24.41 23.77
N ASN A 402 -15.49 -24.35 25.07
CA ASN A 402 -16.45 -23.41 25.65
C ASN A 402 -15.82 -22.04 26.03
N TRP A 403 -14.66 -21.65 25.41
CA TRP A 403 -14.07 -20.33 25.56
C TRP A 403 -13.13 -20.01 24.39
N GLN A 404 -12.96 -18.74 24.10
CA GLN A 404 -12.06 -18.27 23.05
C GLN A 404 -11.58 -16.84 23.34
N ILE A 405 -10.43 -16.47 22.76
CA ILE A 405 -9.95 -15.10 22.73
C ILE A 405 -10.48 -14.49 21.44
N ILE A 406 -11.32 -13.45 21.56
CA ILE A 406 -11.90 -12.75 20.41
C ILE A 406 -10.88 -11.75 19.84
N SER A 407 -10.07 -11.15 20.71
CA SER A 407 -9.08 -10.14 20.34
C SER A 407 -7.72 -10.55 20.93
N PRO A 408 -6.92 -11.36 20.21
CA PRO A 408 -5.62 -11.82 20.72
C PRO A 408 -4.53 -10.74 20.68
N VAL A 409 -4.74 -9.66 19.91
CA VAL A 409 -3.84 -8.50 19.81
C VAL A 409 -4.67 -7.23 19.95
N GLY A 410 -4.23 -6.29 20.80
CA GLY A 410 -4.94 -5.01 20.97
C GLY A 410 -4.54 -4.28 22.24
N GLN A 411 -5.13 -3.11 22.46
CA GLN A 411 -5.00 -2.36 23.74
C GLN A 411 -5.75 -3.06 24.88
N LYS A 412 -6.70 -3.92 24.53
CA LYS A 412 -7.49 -4.75 25.42
C LYS A 412 -7.62 -6.14 24.80
N ILE A 413 -7.59 -7.15 25.62
CA ILE A 413 -7.86 -8.54 25.22
C ILE A 413 -9.29 -8.87 25.62
N VAL A 414 -10.08 -9.39 24.69
CA VAL A 414 -11.47 -9.78 24.91
C VAL A 414 -11.58 -11.28 24.88
N LEU A 415 -12.11 -11.86 25.96
CA LEU A 415 -12.35 -13.29 26.12
C LEU A 415 -13.87 -13.52 26.07
N ARG A 416 -14.33 -14.49 25.29
CA ARG A 416 -15.71 -14.97 25.29
C ARG A 416 -15.75 -16.38 25.83
N TYR A 417 -16.75 -16.71 26.63
CA TYR A 417 -16.98 -18.06 27.15
C TYR A 417 -18.49 -18.35 27.22
N SER A 418 -18.84 -19.63 27.11
CA SER A 418 -20.24 -20.13 27.19
C SER A 418 -20.30 -21.48 27.89
N ASP A 419 -21.52 -21.81 28.35
CA ASP A 419 -21.85 -23.11 28.97
C ASP A 419 -20.94 -23.51 30.14
N ARG A 420 -20.65 -22.54 31.03
CA ARG A 420 -19.82 -22.72 32.24
C ARG A 420 -20.68 -22.61 33.51
N PRO A 421 -21.19 -23.73 34.03
CA PRO A 421 -22.05 -23.69 35.21
C PRO A 421 -21.44 -23.04 36.44
N ASP A 422 -20.10 -23.20 36.61
CA ASP A 422 -19.31 -22.65 37.72
C ASP A 422 -18.67 -21.29 37.42
N GLY A 423 -19.01 -20.70 36.25
CA GLY A 423 -18.38 -19.44 35.76
C GLY A 423 -17.08 -19.66 35.03
N PHE A 424 -16.34 -18.57 34.79
CA PHE A 424 -15.07 -18.56 34.10
C PHE A 424 -13.92 -18.10 35.01
N TYR A 425 -12.79 -18.80 34.97
CA TYR A 425 -11.55 -18.42 35.62
C TYR A 425 -10.33 -18.73 34.73
N ALA A 426 -9.41 -17.77 34.61
CA ALA A 426 -8.15 -17.97 33.95
C ALA A 426 -7.01 -17.17 34.60
N GLU A 427 -5.82 -17.73 34.59
CA GLU A 427 -4.58 -17.10 35.04
C GLU A 427 -3.84 -16.48 33.84
N ILE A 428 -3.17 -15.35 34.08
CA ILE A 428 -2.44 -14.61 33.06
C ILE A 428 -0.97 -14.53 33.46
N PHE A 429 -0.10 -14.87 32.51
CA PHE A 429 1.34 -14.94 32.67
C PHE A 429 2.04 -14.01 31.70
N ASP A 430 3.20 -13.44 32.11
CA ASP A 430 4.09 -12.71 31.20
C ASP A 430 4.96 -13.67 30.37
N ALA A 431 5.75 -13.13 29.44
CA ALA A 431 6.65 -13.91 28.59
C ALA A 431 7.74 -14.66 29.37
N ALA A 432 8.02 -14.30 30.62
CA ALA A 432 8.94 -15.01 31.50
C ALA A 432 8.24 -16.13 32.31
N GLY A 433 6.95 -16.37 32.09
CA GLY A 433 6.16 -17.38 32.79
C GLY A 433 5.75 -16.98 34.20
N ARG A 434 5.85 -15.69 34.57
CA ARG A 434 5.40 -15.20 35.89
C ARG A 434 3.92 -14.85 35.80
N LYS A 435 3.12 -15.34 36.77
CA LYS A 435 1.72 -14.93 36.90
C LYS A 435 1.67 -13.43 37.21
N VAL A 436 0.92 -12.70 36.37
CA VAL A 436 0.76 -11.24 36.49
C VAL A 436 -0.65 -10.85 36.88
N ASP A 437 -1.67 -11.71 36.55
CA ASP A 437 -3.07 -11.41 36.88
C ASP A 437 -3.95 -12.68 36.83
N GLU A 438 -5.21 -12.52 37.16
CA GLU A 438 -6.27 -13.52 36.98
C GLU A 438 -7.61 -12.84 36.62
N VAL A 439 -8.41 -13.50 35.80
CA VAL A 439 -9.75 -13.05 35.42
C VAL A 439 -10.81 -14.05 35.91
N ARG A 440 -11.92 -13.54 36.41
CA ARG A 440 -13.03 -14.33 36.96
C ARG A 440 -14.39 -13.79 36.55
N SER A 441 -15.32 -14.68 36.31
CA SER A 441 -16.74 -14.36 36.19
C SER A 441 -17.57 -15.48 36.79
N THR A 442 -18.66 -15.14 37.46
CA THR A 442 -19.63 -16.10 38.00
C THR A 442 -20.77 -16.39 37.06
N SER A 443 -20.84 -15.71 35.92
CA SER A 443 -21.89 -15.96 34.91
C SER A 443 -21.59 -17.24 34.14
N GLN A 444 -22.62 -17.93 33.67
CA GLN A 444 -22.46 -19.16 32.87
C GLN A 444 -21.92 -18.90 31.46
N SER A 445 -22.17 -17.72 30.95
CA SER A 445 -21.69 -17.27 29.62
C SER A 445 -21.46 -15.77 29.66
N GLY A 446 -20.49 -15.27 28.85
CA GLY A 446 -20.22 -13.84 28.77
C GLY A 446 -18.90 -13.50 28.10
N THR A 447 -18.55 -12.23 28.25
CA THR A 447 -17.24 -11.68 27.80
C THR A 447 -16.49 -11.07 28.98
N ILE A 448 -15.18 -11.21 28.99
CA ILE A 448 -14.27 -10.58 29.96
C ILE A 448 -13.25 -9.77 29.15
N THR A 449 -13.03 -8.52 29.56
CA THR A 449 -12.00 -7.67 28.98
C THR A 449 -10.83 -7.58 29.95
N TRP A 450 -9.59 -7.76 29.45
CA TRP A 450 -8.37 -7.68 30.21
C TRP A 450 -7.32 -6.81 29.51
N GLY A 451 -6.40 -6.19 30.26
CA GLY A 451 -5.21 -5.52 29.72
C GLY A 451 -5.16 -4.01 29.96
N GLU A 452 -6.25 -3.36 30.38
CA GLU A 452 -6.32 -1.88 30.52
C GLU A 452 -5.24 -1.28 31.45
N CYS A 453 -4.78 -2.04 32.45
CA CYS A 453 -3.79 -1.60 33.45
C CYS A 453 -2.38 -2.19 33.22
N TYR A 454 -2.16 -2.89 32.12
CA TYR A 454 -0.91 -3.58 31.82
C TYR A 454 -0.16 -2.87 30.68
N GLY A 455 1.19 -2.96 30.72
CA GLY A 455 2.05 -2.41 29.66
C GLY A 455 2.00 -3.25 28.39
N PRO A 456 2.46 -2.71 27.24
CA PRO A 456 2.60 -3.48 26.02
C PRO A 456 3.50 -4.69 26.25
N GLY A 457 3.16 -5.82 25.65
CA GLY A 457 3.93 -7.05 25.83
C GLY A 457 3.19 -8.30 25.43
N VAL A 458 3.90 -9.42 25.42
CA VAL A 458 3.35 -10.74 25.18
C VAL A 458 2.92 -11.35 26.49
N TYR A 459 1.69 -11.86 26.52
CA TYR A 459 1.08 -12.52 27.67
C TYR A 459 0.48 -13.86 27.26
N PHE A 460 0.23 -14.74 28.24
CA PHE A 460 -0.36 -16.05 28.05
C PHE A 460 -1.53 -16.20 28.98
N ILE A 461 -2.72 -16.54 28.45
CA ILE A 461 -3.92 -16.75 29.22
C ILE A 461 -4.17 -18.25 29.32
N LYS A 462 -4.26 -18.76 30.55
CA LYS A 462 -4.43 -20.17 30.85
C LYS A 462 -5.68 -20.38 31.72
N PRO A 463 -6.73 -21.01 31.20
CA PRO A 463 -7.89 -21.41 32.01
C PRO A 463 -7.50 -22.47 33.04
N GLU A 464 -8.24 -22.52 34.16
CA GLU A 464 -7.94 -23.42 35.28
C GLU A 464 -8.36 -24.89 34.99
N TRP A 465 -9.21 -25.12 34.00
CA TRP A 465 -9.71 -26.45 33.69
C TRP A 465 -9.00 -27.07 32.48
N ASP A 466 -8.89 -28.40 32.57
CA ASP A 466 -8.45 -29.31 31.51
C ASP A 466 -7.27 -28.87 30.66
N ASN A 467 -6.15 -29.47 30.82
CA ASN A 467 -5.02 -29.55 29.88
C ASN A 467 -5.03 -28.57 28.67
N ALA A 468 -5.80 -27.49 28.77
CA ALA A 468 -5.88 -26.44 27.77
C ALA A 468 -4.53 -25.75 27.68
N ALA A 469 -3.93 -25.76 26.50
CA ALA A 469 -2.71 -25.02 26.26
C ALA A 469 -2.95 -23.52 26.52
N PRO A 470 -1.98 -22.81 27.15
CA PRO A 470 -2.08 -21.35 27.27
C PRO A 470 -2.18 -20.70 25.90
N GLN A 471 -3.11 -19.76 25.76
CA GLN A 471 -3.24 -18.98 24.52
C GLN A 471 -2.41 -17.69 24.61
N LYS A 472 -1.61 -17.42 23.59
CA LYS A 472 -0.80 -16.22 23.48
C LYS A 472 -1.64 -15.02 23.11
N VAL A 473 -1.42 -13.89 23.78
CA VAL A 473 -2.03 -12.59 23.48
C VAL A 473 -0.96 -11.51 23.49
N VAL A 474 -1.20 -10.42 22.77
CA VAL A 474 -0.27 -9.30 22.68
C VAL A 474 -1.00 -8.01 23.01
N LEU A 475 -0.57 -7.34 24.09
CA LEU A 475 -1.01 -5.99 24.38
C LEU A 475 -0.12 -5.01 23.61
N ILE A 476 -0.75 -4.12 22.90
CA ILE A 476 -0.13 -2.99 22.19
C ILE A 476 -0.65 -1.68 22.78
N ARG A 477 0.09 -0.62 22.65
CA ARG A 477 -0.36 0.73 23.04
C ARG A 477 -0.45 1.60 21.83
#